data_40881b48defb98c0dba8c9dc0b7f38bd
#
_entry.id   40881b48defb98c0dba8c9dc0b7f38bd
#
_cell.length_a   1.000
_cell.length_b   1.000
_cell.length_c   1.000
_cell.angle_alpha   90.00
_cell.angle_beta   90.00
_cell.angle_gamma   90.00
#
_symmetry.space_group_name_H-M   'P 1'
#
loop_
_entity.id
_entity.type
_entity.pdbx_description
1 polymer ?
#
loop_
_entity_poly.entity_id
_entity_poly.type
_entity_poly.pdbx_seq_one_letter_code
_entity_poly.pdbx_strand_id
1 'polypeptide(L)'
;MRPVICMDESPKQLIGETRVPIPMSKGHDRKCDYEYERLGVCNIFLANEPLAGFRTVKITDRKCKVDWAEFIKEIADEHYPEAKLITLVMDNLGTHTPGAFYERFEPAEAKRILDRFEFVFTPKHGSWLDMAEIELNVLNNQCLGRRIDSIEKVRDEVEAWGKSRNGLEKKINWQFTTDKARIKLRRLYPSYDS
;
A
#
# COMPACT_ATOMS: atom_id res chain seq x y z
N MET A 1 19.53 -8.70 9.44
CA MET A 1 18.10 -8.98 9.20
C MET A 1 17.81 -8.74 7.72
N ARG A 2 16.96 -9.54 7.08
CA ARG A 2 16.50 -9.32 5.71
C ARG A 2 14.96 -9.33 5.73
N PRO A 3 14.32 -8.17 5.94
CA PRO A 3 12.87 -8.08 5.97
C PRO A 3 12.27 -8.35 4.60
N VAL A 4 11.07 -8.95 4.58
CA VAL A 4 10.26 -9.15 3.38
C VAL A 4 9.05 -8.23 3.50
N ILE A 5 8.99 -7.25 2.62
CA ILE A 5 7.97 -6.20 2.61
C ILE A 5 7.11 -6.36 1.37
N CYS A 6 5.82 -6.31 1.54
CA CYS A 6 4.86 -6.24 0.45
C CYS A 6 4.39 -4.79 0.31
N MET A 7 4.32 -4.26 -0.91
CA MET A 7 3.95 -2.87 -1.18
C MET A 7 2.96 -2.78 -2.34
N ASP A 8 1.94 -1.96 -2.15
CA ASP A 8 0.96 -1.67 -3.18
C ASP A 8 0.39 -0.26 -3.00
N GLU A 9 -0.35 0.23 -3.99
CA GLU A 9 -0.97 1.54 -3.94
C GLU A 9 -2.45 1.51 -4.33
N SER A 10 -3.21 2.45 -3.75
CA SER A 10 -4.63 2.61 -4.03
C SER A 10 -5.03 4.08 -4.09
N PRO A 11 -5.82 4.50 -5.08
CA PRO A 11 -6.39 5.85 -5.10
C PRO A 11 -7.53 5.95 -4.08
N LYS A 12 -7.64 7.11 -3.43
CA LYS A 12 -8.78 7.47 -2.59
C LYS A 12 -9.47 8.71 -3.15
N GLN A 13 -10.75 8.56 -3.50
CA GLN A 13 -11.60 9.70 -3.87
C GLN A 13 -11.91 10.55 -2.63
N LEU A 14 -11.61 11.84 -2.70
CA LEU A 14 -12.03 12.81 -1.70
C LEU A 14 -13.48 13.23 -1.98
N ILE A 15 -14.32 13.11 -0.96
CA ILE A 15 -15.76 13.29 -1.08
C ILE A 15 -16.25 14.20 0.04
N GLY A 16 -16.83 15.33 -0.34
CA GLY A 16 -17.52 16.25 0.55
C GLY A 16 -19.02 15.95 0.66
N GLU A 17 -19.62 16.41 1.76
CA GLU A 17 -21.06 16.37 1.97
C GLU A 17 -21.68 17.64 1.38
N THR A 18 -22.72 17.50 0.56
CA THR A 18 -23.48 18.66 0.03
C THR A 18 -24.43 19.26 1.07
N ARG A 19 -24.83 18.45 2.05
CA ARG A 19 -25.68 18.85 3.17
C ARG A 19 -25.12 18.29 4.48
N VAL A 20 -25.36 19.01 5.57
CA VAL A 20 -24.94 18.56 6.90
C VAL A 20 -25.66 17.25 7.25
N PRO A 21 -24.93 16.16 7.52
CA PRO A 21 -25.54 14.90 7.91
C PRO A 21 -26.33 15.04 9.21
N ILE A 22 -27.47 14.33 9.30
CA ILE A 22 -28.22 14.24 10.54
C ILE A 22 -27.51 13.25 11.47
N PRO A 23 -27.08 13.69 12.66
CA PRO A 23 -26.34 12.83 13.59
C PRO A 23 -27.22 11.67 14.07
N MET A 24 -26.56 10.59 14.49
CA MET A 24 -27.22 9.44 15.13
C MET A 24 -27.90 9.90 16.43
N SER A 25 -29.11 9.39 16.68
CA SER A 25 -29.84 9.58 17.93
C SER A 25 -30.47 8.26 18.38
N LYS A 26 -31.01 8.22 19.62
CA LYS A 26 -31.60 6.98 20.14
C LYS A 26 -32.72 6.45 19.23
N GLY A 27 -32.51 5.26 18.68
CA GLY A 27 -33.45 4.60 17.75
C GLY A 27 -33.37 5.07 16.30
N HIS A 28 -32.43 5.94 15.95
CA HIS A 28 -32.23 6.45 14.59
C HIS A 28 -30.76 6.45 14.20
N ASP A 29 -30.43 5.78 13.11
CA ASP A 29 -29.09 5.82 12.54
C ASP A 29 -28.73 7.19 11.95
N ARG A 30 -27.43 7.47 11.84
CA ARG A 30 -26.94 8.63 11.11
C ARG A 30 -27.46 8.62 9.68
N LYS A 31 -28.01 9.76 9.21
CA LYS A 31 -28.46 9.93 7.84
C LYS A 31 -27.54 10.89 7.10
N CYS A 32 -27.06 10.46 5.94
CA CYS A 32 -26.30 11.28 4.99
C CYS A 32 -27.13 11.44 3.72
N ASP A 33 -26.99 12.59 3.06
CA ASP A 33 -27.58 12.77 1.74
C ASP A 33 -26.92 11.79 0.74
N TYR A 34 -27.64 11.34 -0.27
CA TYR A 34 -27.05 10.55 -1.35
C TYR A 34 -26.19 11.40 -2.29
N GLU A 35 -26.46 12.70 -2.36
CA GLU A 35 -25.63 13.65 -3.10
C GLU A 35 -24.31 13.88 -2.39
N TYR A 36 -23.25 14.07 -3.16
CA TYR A 36 -21.92 14.35 -2.66
C TYR A 36 -21.12 15.19 -3.65
N GLU A 37 -20.11 15.87 -3.15
CA GLU A 37 -19.17 16.64 -3.96
C GLU A 37 -17.85 15.89 -4.09
N ARG A 38 -17.30 15.83 -5.31
CA ARG A 38 -15.95 15.27 -5.56
C ARG A 38 -14.92 16.37 -5.43
N LEU A 39 -14.03 16.24 -4.45
CA LEU A 39 -13.02 17.24 -4.09
C LEU A 39 -11.61 16.85 -4.55
N GLY A 40 -11.48 15.82 -5.41
CA GLY A 40 -10.23 15.36 -5.93
C GLY A 40 -9.94 13.90 -5.57
N VAL A 41 -8.70 13.51 -5.80
CA VAL A 41 -8.20 12.15 -5.50
C VAL A 41 -6.83 12.30 -4.86
N CYS A 42 -6.56 11.55 -3.81
CA CYS A 42 -5.21 11.32 -3.32
C CYS A 42 -4.78 9.86 -3.58
N ASN A 43 -3.50 9.60 -3.50
CA ASN A 43 -2.95 8.26 -3.62
C ASN A 43 -2.39 7.77 -2.29
N ILE A 44 -2.57 6.49 -2.02
CA ILE A 44 -2.12 5.79 -0.82
C ILE A 44 -1.05 4.81 -1.25
N PHE A 45 0.20 5.00 -0.80
CA PHE A 45 1.23 3.98 -0.83
C PHE A 45 1.22 3.25 0.50
N LEU A 46 1.11 1.93 0.48
CA LEU A 46 1.14 1.09 1.68
C LEU A 46 2.23 0.05 1.53
N ALA A 47 3.09 -0.06 2.53
CA ALA A 47 4.06 -1.13 2.66
C ALA A 47 3.86 -1.83 4.00
N ASN A 48 3.91 -3.15 4.00
CA ASN A 48 3.77 -3.94 5.20
C ASN A 48 4.77 -5.11 5.25
N GLU A 49 5.27 -5.41 6.44
CA GLU A 49 6.01 -6.63 6.73
C GLU A 49 5.03 -7.65 7.33
N PRO A 50 4.52 -8.61 6.55
CA PRO A 50 3.41 -9.47 6.96
C PRO A 50 3.71 -10.31 8.20
N LEU A 51 4.97 -10.74 8.34
CA LEU A 51 5.41 -11.62 9.44
C LEU A 51 5.75 -10.86 10.71
N ALA A 52 6.20 -9.62 10.61
CA ALA A 52 6.46 -8.76 11.78
C ALA A 52 5.19 -8.05 12.27
N GLY A 53 4.20 -7.86 11.39
CA GLY A 53 3.00 -7.10 11.71
C GLY A 53 3.23 -5.60 11.72
N PHE A 54 4.24 -5.13 10.98
CA PHE A 54 4.54 -3.71 10.78
C PHE A 54 3.99 -3.21 9.46
N ARG A 55 3.54 -1.97 9.40
CA ARG A 55 3.16 -1.26 8.18
C ARG A 55 3.53 0.21 8.24
N THR A 56 3.78 0.78 7.07
CA THR A 56 3.88 2.21 6.85
C THR A 56 3.01 2.62 5.69
N VAL A 57 2.45 3.82 5.76
CA VAL A 57 1.55 4.36 4.73
C VAL A 57 1.94 5.81 4.44
N LYS A 58 2.04 6.13 3.15
CA LYS A 58 2.29 7.49 2.68
C LYS A 58 1.14 7.96 1.80
N ILE A 59 0.63 9.16 2.08
CA ILE A 59 -0.43 9.79 1.30
C ILE A 59 0.16 10.88 0.43
N THR A 60 -0.05 10.79 -0.88
CA THR A 60 0.43 11.74 -1.88
C THR A 60 -0.73 12.32 -2.70
N ASP A 61 -0.52 13.50 -3.26
CA ASP A 61 -1.50 14.14 -4.14
C ASP A 61 -1.62 13.42 -5.48
N ARG A 62 -0.55 12.74 -5.89
CA ARG A 62 -0.46 12.05 -7.19
C ARG A 62 0.12 10.65 -7.01
N LYS A 63 -0.15 9.82 -8.00
CA LYS A 63 0.49 8.53 -8.19
C LYS A 63 1.57 8.70 -9.26
N CYS A 64 2.78 9.04 -8.84
CA CYS A 64 3.89 9.17 -9.77
C CYS A 64 5.13 8.39 -9.31
N LYS A 65 6.03 8.12 -10.25
CA LYS A 65 7.25 7.35 -10.00
C LYS A 65 8.20 8.02 -9.00
N VAL A 66 8.18 9.35 -8.93
CA VAL A 66 8.99 10.11 -7.97
C VAL A 66 8.47 9.89 -6.55
N ASP A 67 7.16 9.93 -6.34
CA ASP A 67 6.54 9.67 -5.04
C ASP A 67 6.84 8.24 -4.57
N TRP A 68 6.80 7.28 -5.50
CA TRP A 68 7.19 5.90 -5.23
C TRP A 68 8.65 5.79 -4.81
N ALA A 69 9.58 6.42 -5.53
CA ALA A 69 11.01 6.40 -5.21
C ALA A 69 11.30 7.01 -3.82
N GLU A 70 10.61 8.10 -3.46
CA GLU A 70 10.69 8.72 -2.13
C GLU A 70 10.15 7.78 -1.05
N PHE A 71 9.05 7.10 -1.30
CA PHE A 71 8.48 6.14 -0.33
C PHE A 71 9.42 4.95 -0.11
N ILE A 72 10.04 4.42 -1.16
CA ILE A 72 11.03 3.34 -1.03
C ILE A 72 12.28 3.79 -0.24
N LYS A 73 12.74 5.02 -0.47
CA LYS A 73 13.84 5.60 0.32
C LYS A 73 13.46 5.70 1.81
N GLU A 74 12.27 6.18 2.12
CA GLU A 74 11.73 6.26 3.49
C GLU A 74 11.71 4.88 4.17
N ILE A 75 11.24 3.85 3.46
CA ILE A 75 11.28 2.47 3.96
C ILE A 75 12.72 2.06 4.32
N ALA A 76 13.68 2.33 3.44
CA ALA A 76 15.07 1.95 3.66
C ALA A 76 15.71 2.70 4.83
N ASP A 77 15.57 4.02 4.85
CA ASP A 77 16.37 4.88 5.71
C ASP A 77 15.73 5.12 7.09
N GLU A 78 14.39 5.11 7.18
CA GLU A 78 13.69 5.41 8.41
C GLU A 78 13.16 4.16 9.11
N HIS A 79 12.60 3.21 8.34
CA HIS A 79 11.98 2.04 8.93
C HIS A 79 12.94 0.85 9.08
N TYR A 80 13.90 0.72 8.18
CA TYR A 80 14.85 -0.40 8.18
C TYR A 80 16.31 0.06 8.01
N PRO A 81 16.82 1.05 8.80
CA PRO A 81 18.15 1.61 8.63
C PRO A 81 19.26 0.56 8.72
N GLU A 82 19.11 -0.45 9.56
CA GLU A 82 20.09 -1.51 9.80
C GLU A 82 19.99 -2.70 8.82
N ALA A 83 18.97 -2.73 7.97
CA ALA A 83 18.83 -3.82 7.01
C ALA A 83 19.80 -3.65 5.84
N LYS A 84 20.69 -4.60 5.65
CA LYS A 84 21.63 -4.61 4.51
C LYS A 84 20.91 -4.87 3.19
N LEU A 85 19.85 -5.68 3.21
CA LEU A 85 19.04 -6.03 2.05
C LEU A 85 17.58 -6.20 2.48
N ILE A 86 16.68 -5.60 1.72
CA ILE A 86 15.24 -5.64 1.90
C ILE A 86 14.65 -6.34 0.66
N THR A 87 13.88 -7.40 0.84
CA THR A 87 13.11 -7.99 -0.25
C THR A 87 11.79 -7.25 -0.35
N LEU A 88 11.55 -6.58 -1.48
CA LEU A 88 10.32 -5.83 -1.74
C LEU A 88 9.48 -6.56 -2.77
N VAL A 89 8.32 -7.04 -2.33
CA VAL A 89 7.30 -7.68 -3.18
C VAL A 89 6.30 -6.62 -3.61
N MET A 90 6.02 -6.52 -4.90
CA MET A 90 5.07 -5.56 -5.47
C MET A 90 4.56 -6.00 -6.83
N ASP A 91 3.56 -5.31 -7.37
CA ASP A 91 3.11 -5.51 -8.73
C ASP A 91 4.10 -4.92 -9.76
N ASN A 92 3.97 -5.34 -11.02
CA ASN A 92 4.82 -4.86 -12.10
C ASN A 92 4.20 -3.63 -12.79
N LEU A 93 3.90 -2.60 -12.00
CA LEU A 93 3.39 -1.34 -12.52
C LEU A 93 4.49 -0.53 -13.22
N GLY A 94 4.15 0.16 -14.31
CA GLY A 94 5.12 0.95 -15.09
C GLY A 94 5.81 2.10 -14.34
N THR A 95 5.29 2.50 -13.17
CA THR A 95 5.91 3.47 -12.27
C THR A 95 6.99 2.85 -11.36
N HIS A 96 6.97 1.54 -11.17
CA HIS A 96 7.86 0.79 -10.27
C HIS A 96 9.16 0.38 -11.00
N THR A 97 9.95 1.35 -11.41
CA THR A 97 11.18 1.10 -12.17
C THR A 97 12.40 1.71 -11.50
N PRO A 98 13.58 1.08 -11.60
CA PRO A 98 14.82 1.66 -11.09
C PRO A 98 15.11 3.07 -11.64
N GLY A 99 14.64 3.38 -12.86
CA GLY A 99 14.76 4.71 -13.47
C GLY A 99 14.14 5.83 -12.63
N ALA A 100 13.08 5.52 -11.85
CA ALA A 100 12.44 6.50 -10.97
C ALA A 100 13.40 7.10 -9.92
N PHE A 101 14.34 6.30 -9.42
CA PHE A 101 15.33 6.76 -8.45
C PHE A 101 16.31 7.76 -9.07
N TYR A 102 16.75 7.52 -10.31
CA TYR A 102 17.65 8.44 -11.03
C TYR A 102 16.96 9.71 -11.52
N GLU A 103 15.64 9.71 -11.63
CA GLU A 103 14.86 10.93 -11.89
C GLU A 103 14.71 11.80 -10.63
N ARG A 104 14.74 11.17 -9.45
CA ARG A 104 14.48 11.85 -8.18
C ARG A 104 15.74 12.21 -7.42
N PHE A 105 16.75 11.37 -7.45
CA PHE A 105 17.96 11.47 -6.63
C PHE A 105 19.20 11.55 -7.50
N GLU A 106 20.27 12.13 -6.93
CA GLU A 106 21.58 12.07 -7.54
C GLU A 106 22.03 10.61 -7.75
N PRO A 107 22.83 10.31 -8.80
CA PRO A 107 23.16 8.93 -9.18
C PRO A 107 23.77 8.09 -8.05
N ALA A 108 24.61 8.68 -7.21
CA ALA A 108 25.21 7.96 -6.07
C ALA A 108 24.15 7.55 -5.04
N GLU A 109 23.22 8.45 -4.74
CA GLU A 109 22.14 8.19 -3.79
C GLU A 109 21.12 7.18 -4.36
N ALA A 110 20.74 7.34 -5.64
CA ALA A 110 19.87 6.38 -6.33
C ALA A 110 20.44 4.97 -6.27
N LYS A 111 21.74 4.82 -6.57
CA LYS A 111 22.42 3.53 -6.49
C LYS A 111 22.47 3.00 -5.06
N ARG A 112 22.80 3.82 -4.07
CA ARG A 112 22.81 3.44 -2.65
C ARG A 112 21.48 2.84 -2.21
N ILE A 113 20.37 3.46 -2.60
CA ILE A 113 19.03 2.97 -2.27
C ILE A 113 18.77 1.66 -2.99
N LEU A 114 18.98 1.60 -4.30
CA LEU A 114 18.74 0.41 -5.12
C LEU A 114 19.53 -0.81 -4.64
N ASP A 115 20.80 -0.62 -4.24
CA ASP A 115 21.66 -1.70 -3.74
C ASP A 115 21.13 -2.32 -2.42
N ARG A 116 20.18 -1.67 -1.74
CA ARG A 116 19.52 -2.17 -0.53
C ARG A 116 18.27 -3.00 -0.79
N PHE A 117 17.82 -3.06 -2.05
CA PHE A 117 16.57 -3.76 -2.38
C PHE A 117 16.77 -4.93 -3.34
N GLU A 118 16.09 -6.01 -3.05
CA GLU A 118 15.77 -7.06 -4.00
C GLU A 118 14.30 -6.93 -4.38
N PHE A 119 14.03 -6.53 -5.61
CA PHE A 119 12.67 -6.36 -6.13
C PHE A 119 12.12 -7.68 -6.63
N VAL A 120 10.97 -8.09 -6.10
CA VAL A 120 10.24 -9.29 -6.50
C VAL A 120 8.88 -8.88 -7.02
N PHE A 121 8.63 -9.13 -8.30
CA PHE A 121 7.38 -8.76 -8.93
C PHE A 121 6.38 -9.91 -8.91
N THR A 122 5.10 -9.61 -8.64
CA THR A 122 4.03 -10.59 -8.81
C THR A 122 3.89 -10.97 -10.29
N PRO A 123 3.44 -12.19 -10.59
CA PRO A 123 3.19 -12.60 -11.98
C PRO A 123 2.14 -11.71 -12.65
N LYS A 124 2.21 -11.60 -13.97
CA LYS A 124 1.16 -10.95 -14.75
C LYS A 124 -0.20 -11.54 -14.40
N HIS A 125 -1.19 -10.71 -14.09
CA HIS A 125 -2.52 -11.10 -13.59
C HIS A 125 -2.50 -11.84 -12.24
N GLY A 126 -1.41 -11.68 -11.47
CA GLY A 126 -1.22 -12.29 -10.16
C GLY A 126 -1.06 -11.29 -9.01
N SER A 127 -1.51 -10.03 -9.18
CA SER A 127 -1.40 -8.99 -8.13
C SER A 127 -2.04 -9.43 -6.82
N TRP A 128 -3.13 -10.21 -6.87
CA TRP A 128 -3.78 -10.81 -5.70
C TRP A 128 -2.85 -11.70 -4.84
N LEU A 129 -1.64 -12.02 -5.31
CA LEU A 129 -0.58 -12.66 -4.53
C LEU A 129 0.17 -11.67 -3.64
N ASP A 130 0.03 -10.37 -3.88
CA ASP A 130 0.61 -9.36 -3.02
C ASP A 130 -0.20 -9.24 -1.73
N MET A 131 0.46 -9.47 -0.61
CA MET A 131 -0.18 -9.35 0.70
C MET A 131 -0.52 -7.90 1.07
N ALA A 132 0.06 -6.91 0.39
CA ALA A 132 -0.30 -5.50 0.57
C ALA A 132 -1.76 -5.23 0.18
N GLU A 133 -2.33 -5.93 -0.81
CA GLU A 133 -3.76 -5.81 -1.16
C GLU A 133 -4.67 -6.14 0.03
N ILE A 134 -4.29 -7.14 0.85
CA ILE A 134 -5.05 -7.48 2.06
C ILE A 134 -5.04 -6.31 3.04
N GLU A 135 -3.87 -5.72 3.26
CA GLU A 135 -3.71 -4.64 4.23
C GLU A 135 -4.39 -3.35 3.74
N LEU A 136 -4.35 -3.05 2.43
CA LEU A 136 -5.13 -1.97 1.82
C LEU A 136 -6.64 -2.17 2.00
N ASN A 137 -7.13 -3.40 1.85
CA ASN A 137 -8.53 -3.71 2.09
C ASN A 137 -8.91 -3.50 3.58
N VAL A 138 -8.05 -3.90 4.49
CA VAL A 138 -8.24 -3.66 5.94
C VAL A 138 -8.25 -2.16 6.24
N LEU A 139 -7.30 -1.39 5.69
CA LEU A 139 -7.26 0.07 5.82
C LEU A 139 -8.56 0.70 5.31
N ASN A 140 -9.01 0.29 4.13
CA ASN A 140 -10.24 0.81 3.57
C ASN A 140 -11.46 0.53 4.46
N ASN A 141 -11.61 -0.70 4.93
CA ASN A 141 -12.77 -1.09 5.74
C ASN A 141 -12.76 -0.49 7.14
N GLN A 142 -11.59 -0.33 7.77
CA GLN A 142 -11.49 0.16 9.15
C GLN A 142 -11.37 1.68 9.25
N CYS A 143 -10.83 2.35 8.23
CA CYS A 143 -10.47 3.75 8.30
C CYS A 143 -11.12 4.57 7.17
N LEU A 144 -11.01 4.12 5.92
CA LEU A 144 -11.34 4.92 4.74
C LEU A 144 -12.71 4.62 4.12
N GLY A 145 -13.49 3.68 4.66
CA GLY A 145 -14.82 3.27 4.14
C GLY A 145 -15.92 4.33 4.30
N ARG A 146 -15.56 5.60 4.39
CA ARG A 146 -16.46 6.74 4.58
C ARG A 146 -16.08 7.91 3.67
N ARG A 147 -16.94 8.93 3.61
CA ARG A 147 -16.65 10.18 2.93
C ARG A 147 -15.61 10.96 3.72
N ILE A 148 -14.52 11.36 3.07
CA ILE A 148 -13.45 12.20 3.61
C ILE A 148 -13.19 13.27 2.58
N ASP A 149 -13.26 14.52 2.98
CA ASP A 149 -13.31 15.68 2.10
C ASP A 149 -11.93 16.29 1.79
N SER A 150 -10.89 15.96 2.57
CA SER A 150 -9.56 16.51 2.34
C SER A 150 -8.45 15.51 2.54
N ILE A 151 -7.31 15.77 1.89
CA ILE A 151 -6.11 14.93 1.98
C ILE A 151 -5.50 14.96 3.39
N GLU A 152 -5.60 16.10 4.08
CA GLU A 152 -5.12 16.27 5.45
C GLU A 152 -5.87 15.31 6.39
N LYS A 153 -7.20 15.27 6.29
CA LYS A 153 -8.01 14.31 7.07
C LYS A 153 -7.66 12.86 6.73
N VAL A 154 -7.38 12.55 5.46
CA VAL A 154 -6.92 11.20 5.10
C VAL A 154 -5.59 10.89 5.77
N ARG A 155 -4.64 11.83 5.78
CA ARG A 155 -3.34 11.67 6.45
C ARG A 155 -3.49 11.42 7.94
N ASP A 156 -4.26 12.23 8.64
CA ASP A 156 -4.49 12.11 10.09
C ASP A 156 -5.13 10.76 10.47
N GLU A 157 -6.16 10.35 9.72
CA GLU A 157 -6.87 9.09 9.94
C GLU A 157 -5.97 7.88 9.69
N VAL A 158 -5.21 7.90 8.61
CA VAL A 158 -4.31 6.81 8.23
C VAL A 158 -3.14 6.71 9.20
N GLU A 159 -2.60 7.84 9.66
CA GLU A 159 -1.53 7.85 10.68
C GLU A 159 -2.03 7.24 12.00
N ALA A 160 -3.20 7.65 12.48
CA ALA A 160 -3.81 7.11 13.68
C ALA A 160 -4.09 5.60 13.57
N TRP A 161 -4.63 5.16 12.44
CA TRP A 161 -4.84 3.76 12.14
C TRP A 161 -3.53 2.96 12.13
N GLY A 162 -2.50 3.47 11.45
CA GLY A 162 -1.19 2.83 11.35
C GLY A 162 -0.53 2.66 12.73
N LYS A 163 -0.53 3.72 13.55
CA LYS A 163 -0.02 3.68 14.93
C LYS A 163 -0.74 2.62 15.78
N SER A 164 -2.07 2.61 15.74
CA SER A 164 -2.88 1.64 16.49
C SER A 164 -2.59 0.21 16.06
N ARG A 165 -2.53 -0.02 14.75
CA ARG A 165 -2.37 -1.36 14.19
C ARG A 165 -0.96 -1.91 14.36
N ASN A 166 0.07 -1.05 14.28
CA ASN A 166 1.46 -1.40 14.57
C ASN A 166 1.65 -1.74 16.06
N GLY A 167 1.01 -0.98 16.96
CA GLY A 167 1.03 -1.27 18.40
C GLY A 167 0.42 -2.63 18.77
N LEU A 168 -0.45 -3.16 17.91
CA LEU A 168 -1.04 -4.50 18.07
C LEU A 168 -0.24 -5.61 17.36
N GLU A 169 0.82 -5.27 16.64
CA GLU A 169 1.64 -6.22 15.85
C GLU A 169 0.81 -7.19 14.99
N LYS A 170 -0.24 -6.66 14.33
CA LYS A 170 -1.19 -7.49 13.56
C LYS A 170 -0.53 -8.08 12.33
N LYS A 171 -0.20 -9.36 12.40
CA LYS A 171 0.40 -10.15 11.31
C LYS A 171 -0.65 -10.60 10.29
N ILE A 172 -0.22 -10.84 9.07
CA ILE A 172 -1.05 -11.47 8.05
C ILE A 172 -0.89 -12.98 8.12
N ASN A 173 -2.01 -13.68 8.29
CA ASN A 173 -2.04 -15.14 8.25
C ASN A 173 -2.31 -15.61 6.82
N TRP A 174 -1.24 -15.77 6.03
CA TRP A 174 -1.32 -16.17 4.64
C TRP A 174 -1.62 -17.66 4.50
N GLN A 175 -2.82 -17.98 3.98
CA GLN A 175 -3.29 -19.38 3.83
C GLN A 175 -3.04 -19.99 2.45
N PHE A 176 -2.49 -19.20 1.51
CA PHE A 176 -2.22 -19.66 0.16
C PHE A 176 -0.81 -20.25 0.06
N THR A 177 -0.71 -21.58 0.02
CA THR A 177 0.55 -22.30 0.01
C THR A 177 1.14 -22.42 -1.40
N THR A 178 2.43 -22.73 -1.50
CA THR A 178 3.13 -22.99 -2.78
C THR A 178 2.44 -24.08 -3.59
N ASP A 179 1.91 -25.14 -2.95
CA ASP A 179 1.23 -26.22 -3.66
C ASP A 179 -0.12 -25.74 -4.24
N LYS A 180 -0.87 -24.95 -3.47
CA LYS A 180 -2.08 -24.30 -3.99
C LYS A 180 -1.74 -23.35 -5.15
N ALA A 181 -0.63 -22.62 -5.06
CA ALA A 181 -0.16 -21.75 -6.12
C ALA A 181 0.15 -22.51 -7.40
N ARG A 182 0.89 -23.62 -7.31
CA ARG A 182 1.22 -24.46 -8.46
C ARG A 182 -0.03 -24.96 -9.20
N ILE A 183 -1.04 -25.35 -8.46
CA ILE A 183 -2.33 -25.79 -9.04
C ILE A 183 -3.06 -24.62 -9.69
N LYS A 184 -3.29 -23.54 -8.94
CA LYS A 184 -4.09 -22.40 -9.39
C LYS A 184 -3.45 -21.60 -10.51
N LEU A 185 -2.11 -21.50 -10.50
CA LEU A 185 -1.31 -20.74 -11.46
C LEU A 185 -0.73 -21.62 -12.57
N ARG A 186 -1.18 -22.87 -12.71
CA ARG A 186 -0.65 -23.83 -13.69
C ARG A 186 -0.52 -23.24 -15.11
N ARG A 187 -1.44 -22.35 -15.53
CA ARG A 187 -1.41 -21.72 -16.85
C ARG A 187 -0.29 -20.68 -17.02
N LEU A 188 0.32 -20.21 -15.93
CA LEU A 188 1.43 -19.26 -15.95
C LEU A 188 2.80 -19.94 -16.00
N TYR A 189 2.86 -21.24 -15.77
CA TYR A 189 4.09 -22.02 -15.88
C TYR A 189 4.28 -22.48 -17.32
N PRO A 190 5.52 -22.45 -17.84
CA PRO A 190 5.80 -22.99 -19.17
C PRO A 190 5.45 -24.48 -19.19
N SER A 191 4.66 -24.91 -20.18
CA SER A 191 4.46 -26.32 -20.49
C SER A 191 5.63 -26.74 -21.39
N TYR A 192 6.45 -27.65 -20.90
CA TYR A 192 7.38 -28.36 -21.78
C TYR A 192 6.59 -29.50 -22.42
N ASP A 193 6.27 -29.37 -23.71
CA ASP A 193 5.79 -30.49 -24.50
C ASP A 193 6.95 -31.48 -24.64
N SER A 194 6.78 -32.64 -24.02
CA SER A 194 7.68 -33.77 -24.13
C SER A 194 7.37 -34.60 -25.36
#